data_58eae001c3be60b07e07a27a1e87bef4
#
_entry.id   58eae001c3be60b07e07a27a1e87bef4
#
_cell.length_a   1.000
_cell.length_b   1.000
_cell.length_c   1.000
_cell.angle_alpha   90.00
_cell.angle_beta   90.00
_cell.angle_gamma   90.00
#
_symmetry.space_group_name_H-M   'P 1'
#
loop_
_entity.id
_entity.type
_entity.pdbx_description
1 polymer ?
#
loop_
_entity_poly.entity_id
_entity_poly.type
_entity_poly.pdbx_seq_one_letter_code
_entity_poly.pdbx_strand_id
1 'polypeptide(L)'
;MSEFKIGPLNHVGVAVHDIDAAIETYRTLYGVTDITEPFDMPERGLRVCFVNLPNSQIELIEPLHENTAITKFLAKNAAGGQHHICYEVADINEAVEVMTARGATVLGEPRVGAHGTPVIFVHPKNTHGCLIELMETPKEAH
;
A
#
# COMPACT_ATOMS: atom_id res chain seq x y z
N MET A 1 -6.38 -28.39 -6.75
CA MET A 1 -5.07 -27.77 -6.70
C MET A 1 -5.17 -26.32 -7.15
N SER A 2 -4.66 -25.47 -6.34
CA SER A 2 -4.73 -24.04 -6.65
C SER A 2 -3.64 -23.67 -7.66
N GLU A 3 -4.05 -22.93 -8.66
CA GLU A 3 -3.11 -22.34 -9.59
C GLU A 3 -2.89 -20.87 -9.27
N PHE A 4 -3.19 -20.51 -8.05
CA PHE A 4 -3.05 -19.13 -7.59
C PHE A 4 -1.63 -18.63 -7.75
N LYS A 5 -1.51 -17.45 -8.30
CA LYS A 5 -0.28 -16.67 -8.22
C LYS A 5 -0.64 -15.20 -8.23
N ILE A 6 0.26 -14.40 -7.68
CA ILE A 6 0.02 -12.96 -7.67
C ILE A 6 0.12 -12.41 -9.08
N GLY A 7 -0.56 -11.30 -9.30
CA GLY A 7 -0.55 -10.59 -10.56
C GLY A 7 0.50 -9.49 -10.58
N PRO A 8 0.18 -8.36 -11.21
CA PRO A 8 1.18 -7.29 -11.37
C PRO A 8 1.47 -6.58 -10.06
N LEU A 9 2.64 -5.97 -10.00
CA LEU A 9 2.95 -5.02 -8.94
C LEU A 9 2.09 -3.79 -9.16
N ASN A 10 1.33 -3.41 -8.14
CA ASN A 10 0.45 -2.24 -8.26
C ASN A 10 1.15 -0.97 -7.80
N HIS A 11 1.74 -1.00 -6.60
CA HIS A 11 2.40 0.19 -6.08
C HIS A 11 3.39 -0.16 -4.98
N VAL A 12 4.21 0.83 -4.64
CA VAL A 12 5.07 0.81 -3.47
C VAL A 12 4.56 1.90 -2.55
N GLY A 13 4.30 1.56 -1.29
CA GLY A 13 3.88 2.53 -0.29
C GLY A 13 5.06 3.15 0.40
N VAL A 14 5.08 4.47 0.48
CA VAL A 14 6.18 5.22 1.11
C VAL A 14 5.60 6.10 2.21
N ALA A 15 6.07 5.88 3.43
CA ALA A 15 5.62 6.66 4.58
C ALA A 15 6.42 7.95 4.66
N VAL A 16 5.71 9.06 4.84
CA VAL A 16 6.34 10.38 4.88
C VAL A 16 5.79 11.17 6.07
N HIS A 17 6.57 12.12 6.55
CA HIS A 17 6.12 13.01 7.63
C HIS A 17 5.22 14.12 7.11
N ASP A 18 5.45 14.56 5.87
CA ASP A 18 4.75 15.71 5.29
C ASP A 18 4.50 15.40 3.82
N ILE A 19 3.24 15.07 3.51
CA ILE A 19 2.91 14.64 2.16
C ILE A 19 3.08 15.74 1.13
N ASP A 20 2.84 17.00 1.52
CA ASP A 20 3.03 18.10 0.58
C ASP A 20 4.50 18.29 0.23
N ALA A 21 5.38 18.14 1.20
CA ALA A 21 6.82 18.22 0.95
C ALA A 21 7.26 17.06 0.07
N ALA A 22 6.70 15.88 0.29
CA ALA A 22 7.03 14.71 -0.54
C ALA A 22 6.58 14.91 -1.97
N ILE A 23 5.38 15.46 -2.17
CA ILE A 23 4.89 15.76 -3.52
C ILE A 23 5.84 16.71 -4.23
N GLU A 24 6.29 17.74 -3.51
CA GLU A 24 7.20 18.72 -4.10
C GLU A 24 8.52 18.07 -4.51
N THR A 25 9.00 17.11 -3.71
CA THR A 25 10.19 16.37 -4.07
C THR A 25 10.02 15.61 -5.38
N TYR A 26 8.86 14.93 -5.55
CA TYR A 26 8.62 14.21 -6.79
C TYR A 26 8.52 15.13 -7.99
N ARG A 27 7.97 16.32 -7.79
CA ARG A 27 7.87 17.29 -8.88
C ARG A 27 9.23 17.86 -9.25
N THR A 28 10.01 18.30 -8.25
CA THR A 28 11.23 19.05 -8.55
C THR A 28 12.43 18.16 -8.76
N LEU A 29 12.52 17.05 -8.03
CA LEU A 29 13.67 16.16 -8.15
C LEU A 29 13.49 15.18 -9.31
N TYR A 30 12.30 14.63 -9.46
CA TYR A 30 12.05 13.57 -10.44
C TYR A 30 11.26 14.02 -11.65
N GLY A 31 10.73 15.24 -11.64
CA GLY A 31 9.98 15.75 -12.78
C GLY A 31 8.62 15.11 -13.00
N VAL A 32 8.04 14.50 -11.96
CA VAL A 32 6.73 13.87 -12.08
C VAL A 32 5.66 14.94 -11.96
N THR A 33 4.69 14.93 -12.87
CA THR A 33 3.59 15.88 -12.83
C THR A 33 2.23 15.22 -12.57
N ASP A 34 2.12 13.92 -12.80
CA ASP A 34 0.86 13.20 -12.64
C ASP A 34 0.75 12.69 -11.21
N ILE A 35 0.29 13.57 -10.31
CA ILE A 35 0.19 13.28 -8.89
C ILE A 35 -1.23 13.67 -8.45
N THR A 36 -1.93 12.74 -7.79
CA THR A 36 -3.30 13.03 -7.34
C THR A 36 -3.28 13.99 -6.16
N GLU A 37 -4.40 14.67 -5.96
CA GLU A 37 -4.56 15.48 -4.76
C GLU A 37 -4.60 14.58 -3.54
N PRO A 38 -3.96 14.97 -2.44
CA PRO A 38 -4.04 14.17 -1.22
C PRO A 38 -5.47 14.08 -0.72
N PHE A 39 -5.82 12.93 -0.18
CA PHE A 39 -7.13 12.74 0.43
C PHE A 39 -6.97 11.96 1.73
N ASP A 40 -7.92 12.20 2.65
CA ASP A 40 -7.88 11.59 3.97
C ASP A 40 -8.68 10.30 3.99
N MET A 41 -8.14 9.31 4.71
CA MET A 41 -8.83 8.07 5.02
C MET A 41 -8.90 7.98 6.54
N PRO A 42 -9.89 8.65 7.17
CA PRO A 42 -9.93 8.73 8.63
C PRO A 42 -10.03 7.37 9.30
N GLU A 43 -10.75 6.43 8.69
CA GLU A 43 -10.91 5.09 9.25
C GLU A 43 -9.58 4.33 9.31
N ARG A 44 -8.61 4.74 8.49
CA ARG A 44 -7.27 4.17 8.48
C ARG A 44 -6.25 5.07 9.17
N GLY A 45 -6.66 6.30 9.52
CA GLY A 45 -5.75 7.27 10.14
C GLY A 45 -4.69 7.80 9.20
N LEU A 46 -4.99 7.85 7.91
CA LEU A 46 -3.99 8.18 6.88
C LEU A 46 -4.45 9.30 5.97
N ARG A 47 -3.47 10.06 5.50
CA ARG A 47 -3.63 10.92 4.33
C ARG A 47 -2.80 10.30 3.21
N VAL A 48 -3.37 10.22 2.03
CA VAL A 48 -2.81 9.44 0.93
C VAL A 48 -2.81 10.24 -0.35
N CYS A 49 -1.79 10.05 -1.18
CA CYS A 49 -1.87 10.46 -2.58
C CYS A 49 -1.08 9.48 -3.44
N PHE A 50 -1.34 9.53 -4.73
CA PHE A 50 -0.67 8.62 -5.67
C PHE A 50 0.18 9.42 -6.64
N VAL A 51 1.43 8.99 -6.78
CA VAL A 51 2.35 9.48 -7.81
C VAL A 51 2.27 8.47 -8.93
N ASN A 52 1.75 8.88 -10.08
CA ASN A 52 1.54 7.96 -11.20
C ASN A 52 2.77 7.91 -12.08
N LEU A 53 3.31 6.71 -12.24
CA LEU A 53 4.48 6.44 -13.07
C LEU A 53 4.04 5.65 -14.29
N PRO A 54 4.89 5.55 -15.31
CA PRO A 54 4.47 4.85 -16.53
C PRO A 54 4.03 3.41 -16.33
N ASN A 55 4.56 2.71 -15.33
CA ASN A 55 4.27 1.29 -15.15
C ASN A 55 3.74 0.93 -13.75
N SER A 56 3.52 1.92 -12.88
CA SER A 56 3.10 1.61 -11.50
C SER A 56 2.78 2.92 -10.79
N GLN A 57 2.59 2.83 -9.46
CA GLN A 57 2.33 4.01 -8.64
C GLN A 57 3.22 3.97 -7.42
N ILE A 58 3.53 5.14 -6.90
CA ILE A 58 4.03 5.29 -5.53
C ILE A 58 2.86 5.84 -4.72
N GLU A 59 2.56 5.18 -3.61
CA GLU A 59 1.53 5.66 -2.69
C GLU A 59 2.23 6.37 -1.55
N LEU A 60 2.04 7.69 -1.45
CA LEU A 60 2.59 8.46 -0.35
C LEU A 60 1.59 8.44 0.80
N ILE A 61 2.07 8.12 2.00
CA ILE A 61 1.21 7.93 3.17
C ILE A 61 1.72 8.78 4.31
N GLU A 62 0.84 9.63 4.84
CA GLU A 62 1.14 10.47 6.00
C GLU A 62 0.16 10.12 7.10
N PRO A 63 0.60 9.97 8.38
CA PRO A 63 -0.36 9.69 9.45
C PRO A 63 -1.16 10.92 9.80
N LEU A 64 -2.45 10.73 10.10
CA LEU A 64 -3.33 11.83 10.50
C LEU A 64 -3.22 12.15 11.99
N HIS A 65 -2.70 11.22 12.80
CA HIS A 65 -2.56 11.46 14.23
C HIS A 65 -1.49 10.53 14.79
N GLU A 66 -1.30 10.58 16.11
CA GLU A 66 -0.17 9.91 16.76
C GLU A 66 -0.36 8.42 16.98
N ASN A 67 -1.56 7.89 16.75
CA ASN A 67 -1.86 6.51 17.12
C ASN A 67 -2.10 5.60 15.92
N THR A 68 -1.38 5.82 14.82
CA THR A 68 -1.53 4.97 13.64
C THR A 68 -0.32 4.05 13.48
N ALA A 69 -0.50 3.01 12.67
CA ALA A 69 0.61 2.11 12.33
C ALA A 69 1.73 2.87 11.61
N ILE A 70 1.36 3.87 10.80
CA ILE A 70 2.36 4.66 10.07
C ILE A 70 3.13 5.55 11.04
N THR A 71 2.46 6.08 12.07
CA THR A 71 3.15 6.85 13.11
C THR A 71 4.23 5.99 13.77
N LYS A 72 3.89 4.73 14.08
CA LYS A 72 4.85 3.81 14.69
C LYS A 72 6.01 3.50 13.76
N PHE A 73 5.69 3.34 12.47
CA PHE A 73 6.71 3.09 11.46
C PHE A 73 7.70 4.26 11.40
N LEU A 74 7.16 5.49 11.37
CA LEU A 74 8.00 6.69 11.29
C LEU A 74 8.85 6.90 12.54
N ALA A 75 8.36 6.44 13.70
CA ALA A 75 9.14 6.52 14.92
C ALA A 75 10.42 5.69 14.83
N LYS A 76 10.37 4.61 14.06
CA LYS A 76 11.52 3.74 13.86
C LYS A 76 12.30 4.07 12.59
N ASN A 77 11.73 4.89 11.73
CA ASN A 77 12.33 5.28 10.45
C ASN A 77 12.20 6.78 10.30
N ALA A 78 13.06 7.50 11.01
CA ALA A 78 12.90 8.94 11.19
C ALA A 78 12.89 9.73 9.89
N ALA A 79 13.55 9.25 8.85
CA ALA A 79 13.56 9.92 7.55
C ALA A 79 12.36 9.55 6.68
N GLY A 80 11.48 8.66 7.18
CA GLY A 80 10.46 8.06 6.34
C GLY A 80 11.03 6.89 5.57
N GLY A 81 10.28 6.39 4.59
CA GLY A 81 10.81 5.34 3.75
C GLY A 81 9.75 4.39 3.26
N GLN A 82 10.22 3.37 2.56
CA GLN A 82 9.36 2.36 1.97
C GLN A 82 8.64 1.58 3.07
N HIS A 83 7.32 1.53 2.98
CA HIS A 83 6.49 0.89 4.00
C HIS A 83 5.98 -0.46 3.54
N HIS A 84 5.52 -0.56 2.31
CA HIS A 84 4.98 -1.83 1.81
C HIS A 84 5.05 -1.88 0.29
N ILE A 85 4.89 -3.10 -0.22
CA ILE A 85 4.80 -3.37 -1.66
C ILE A 85 3.46 -4.02 -1.89
N CYS A 86 2.73 -3.59 -2.92
CA CYS A 86 1.40 -4.10 -3.21
C CYS A 86 1.38 -4.86 -4.51
N TYR A 87 0.90 -6.10 -4.46
CA TYR A 87 0.64 -6.92 -5.64
C TYR A 87 -0.87 -7.10 -5.81
N GLU A 88 -1.32 -7.27 -7.06
CA GLU A 88 -2.72 -7.52 -7.33
C GLU A 88 -3.03 -9.00 -7.34
N VAL A 89 -4.25 -9.34 -6.94
CA VAL A 89 -4.77 -10.71 -7.00
C VAL A 89 -6.16 -10.67 -7.62
N ALA A 90 -6.59 -11.78 -8.19
CA ALA A 90 -7.90 -11.84 -8.85
C ALA A 90 -9.05 -11.82 -7.86
N ASP A 91 -8.88 -12.48 -6.72
CA ASP A 91 -9.94 -12.67 -5.73
C ASP A 91 -9.31 -12.62 -4.33
N ILE A 92 -9.70 -11.61 -3.54
CA ILE A 92 -9.07 -11.40 -2.24
C ILE A 92 -9.38 -12.54 -1.26
N ASN A 93 -10.56 -13.13 -1.35
CA ASN A 93 -10.90 -14.24 -0.46
C ASN A 93 -10.09 -15.48 -0.79
N GLU A 94 -9.86 -15.75 -2.06
CA GLU A 94 -8.97 -16.81 -2.46
C GLU A 94 -7.55 -16.55 -1.96
N ALA A 95 -7.10 -15.30 -2.05
CA ALA A 95 -5.76 -14.95 -1.58
C ALA A 95 -5.59 -15.25 -0.09
N VAL A 96 -6.61 -14.91 0.72
CA VAL A 96 -6.55 -15.21 2.15
C VAL A 96 -6.40 -16.72 2.37
N GLU A 97 -7.23 -17.51 1.68
CA GLU A 97 -7.19 -18.96 1.85
C GLU A 97 -5.86 -19.54 1.43
N VAL A 98 -5.33 -19.10 0.29
CA VAL A 98 -4.08 -19.63 -0.24
C VAL A 98 -2.90 -19.23 0.64
N MET A 99 -2.85 -17.97 1.08
CA MET A 99 -1.77 -17.51 1.94
C MET A 99 -1.76 -18.31 3.24
N THR A 100 -2.94 -18.48 3.84
CA THR A 100 -3.05 -19.23 5.08
C THR A 100 -2.64 -20.69 4.87
N ALA A 101 -3.12 -21.31 3.81
CA ALA A 101 -2.80 -22.71 3.53
C ALA A 101 -1.30 -22.91 3.26
N ARG A 102 -0.63 -21.89 2.72
CA ARG A 102 0.80 -21.97 2.44
C ARG A 102 1.68 -21.54 3.61
N GLY A 103 1.07 -21.26 4.76
CA GLY A 103 1.81 -21.00 5.99
C GLY A 103 2.11 -19.55 6.28
N ALA A 104 1.56 -18.61 5.53
CA ALA A 104 1.76 -17.20 5.79
C ALA A 104 0.73 -16.69 6.80
N THR A 105 1.10 -15.64 7.51
CA THR A 105 0.20 -14.99 8.46
C THR A 105 -0.44 -13.79 7.79
N VAL A 106 -1.77 -13.86 7.63
CA VAL A 106 -2.55 -12.73 7.11
C VAL A 106 -2.94 -11.86 8.30
N LEU A 107 -2.69 -10.56 8.18
CA LEU A 107 -2.93 -9.60 9.25
C LEU A 107 -4.33 -9.02 9.12
N GLY A 108 -5.26 -9.50 9.99
CA GLY A 108 -6.62 -9.02 9.98
C GLY A 108 -7.45 -9.58 8.85
N GLU A 109 -8.57 -8.96 8.60
CA GLU A 109 -9.50 -9.39 7.57
C GLU A 109 -9.49 -8.45 6.38
N PRO A 110 -9.99 -8.90 5.22
CA PRO A 110 -10.05 -8.00 4.07
C PRO A 110 -10.83 -6.74 4.38
N ARG A 111 -10.31 -5.62 3.90
CA ARG A 111 -11.02 -4.34 4.02
C ARG A 111 -10.64 -3.47 2.85
N VAL A 112 -11.48 -2.47 2.57
CA VAL A 112 -11.29 -1.62 1.40
C VAL A 112 -10.09 -0.71 1.61
N GLY A 113 -9.19 -0.70 0.65
CA GLY A 113 -8.01 0.15 0.67
C GLY A 113 -8.20 1.42 -0.13
N ALA A 114 -7.09 2.14 -0.34
CA ALA A 114 -7.12 3.45 -0.99
C ALA A 114 -7.59 3.41 -2.43
N HIS A 115 -7.46 2.27 -3.09
CA HIS A 115 -7.91 2.11 -4.47
C HIS A 115 -9.38 1.70 -4.58
N GLY A 116 -10.08 1.59 -3.44
CA GLY A 116 -11.50 1.27 -3.44
C GLY A 116 -11.83 -0.20 -3.59
N THR A 117 -10.87 -1.07 -3.42
CA THR A 117 -11.03 -2.51 -3.59
C THR A 117 -10.46 -3.23 -2.36
N PRO A 118 -10.89 -4.47 -2.08
CA PRO A 118 -10.44 -5.15 -0.85
C PRO A 118 -8.94 -5.45 -0.87
N VAL A 119 -8.32 -5.31 0.29
CA VAL A 119 -6.90 -5.59 0.48
C VAL A 119 -6.69 -6.42 1.75
N ILE A 120 -5.57 -7.14 1.78
CA ILE A 120 -5.06 -7.80 2.99
C ILE A 120 -3.56 -7.52 3.07
N PHE A 121 -3.00 -7.73 4.25
CA PHE A 121 -1.56 -7.63 4.45
C PHE A 121 -1.01 -8.96 4.91
N VAL A 122 0.18 -9.31 4.44
CA VAL A 122 0.90 -10.52 4.84
C VAL A 122 2.06 -10.10 5.72
N HIS A 123 2.18 -10.77 6.88
CA HIS A 123 3.20 -10.42 7.87
C HIS A 123 4.61 -10.50 7.28
N PRO A 124 5.45 -9.49 7.58
CA PRO A 124 6.82 -9.46 7.02
C PRO A 124 7.67 -10.68 7.33
N LYS A 125 7.38 -11.40 8.43
CA LYS A 125 8.17 -12.58 8.77
C LYS A 125 8.08 -13.66 7.69
N ASN A 126 7.02 -13.64 6.88
CA ASN A 126 6.83 -14.63 5.82
C ASN A 126 7.40 -14.15 4.49
N THR A 127 7.82 -12.89 4.41
CA THR A 127 8.14 -12.25 3.14
C THR A 127 9.46 -11.48 3.24
N HIS A 128 10.38 -12.03 4.02
CA HIS A 128 11.76 -11.54 4.11
C HIS A 128 11.87 -10.09 4.58
N GLY A 129 10.99 -9.72 5.52
CA GLY A 129 11.04 -8.39 6.14
C GLY A 129 10.27 -7.32 5.43
N CYS A 130 9.64 -7.65 4.30
CA CYS A 130 8.82 -6.68 3.56
C CYS A 130 7.36 -6.87 3.92
N LEU A 131 6.69 -5.81 4.32
CA LEU A 131 5.23 -5.87 4.49
C LEU A 131 4.61 -5.92 3.10
N ILE A 132 3.83 -6.94 2.85
CA ILE A 132 3.22 -7.14 1.53
C ILE A 132 1.72 -6.89 1.64
N GLU A 133 1.23 -6.05 0.74
CA GLU A 133 -0.21 -5.84 0.57
C GLU A 133 -0.65 -6.62 -0.66
N LEU A 134 -1.77 -7.34 -0.53
CA LEU A 134 -2.40 -7.96 -1.68
C LEU A 134 -3.73 -7.26 -1.90
N MET A 135 -3.95 -6.82 -3.12
CA MET A 135 -5.11 -6.00 -3.48
C MET A 135 -5.88 -6.70 -4.58
N GLU A 136 -7.19 -6.83 -4.38
CA GLU A 136 -8.01 -7.39 -5.46
C GLU A 136 -7.97 -6.42 -6.63
N THR A 137 -7.72 -6.96 -7.81
CA THR A 137 -7.64 -6.14 -9.02
C THR A 137 -8.92 -5.33 -9.16
N PRO A 138 -8.82 -3.97 -9.27
CA PRO A 138 -10.04 -3.17 -9.40
C PRO A 138 -10.80 -3.54 -10.65
N LYS A 139 -12.13 -3.55 -10.52
CA LYS A 139 -12.95 -3.78 -11.69
C LYS A 139 -12.91 -2.55 -12.55
N GLU A 140 -12.79 -2.77 -13.84
CA GLU A 140 -12.73 -1.66 -14.76
C GLU A 140 -14.04 -0.92 -14.76
N ALA A 141 -13.92 0.38 -14.71
CA ALA A 141 -15.09 1.23 -14.70
C ALA A 141 -15.11 2.02 -15.99
N HIS A 142 -15.37 1.37 -17.05
CA HIS A 142 -15.38 2.04 -18.36
C HIS A 142 -16.72 2.53 -18.72
#